data_0cd1a82eb31faddedcb95db6969256b8
#
_entry.id   0cd1a82eb31faddedcb95db6969256b8
#
_cell.length_a   1.000
_cell.length_b   1.000
_cell.length_c   1.000
_cell.angle_alpha   90.00
_cell.angle_beta   90.00
_cell.angle_gamma   90.00
#
_symmetry.space_group_name_H-M   'P 1'
#
loop_
_entity.id
_entity.type
_entity.pdbx_description
1 polymer ?
#
loop_
_entity_poly.entity_id
_entity_poly.type
_entity_poly.pdbx_seq_one_letter_code
_entity_poly.pdbx_strand_id
1 'polypeptide(L)'
;AIPFAWKLITEEFDIPADKLYATVYHTDEEAASIWKKVGVPEHRIIKIDTSDNFWQMGPTGPCGPCTEIFYDHGEHIWGGPPGSADEDGDRFIEIWNIVFMQNEQFDDGSMKALDMQSIDTGMGLERIGALLQGSHDNYDTDTMRSLMFSSAEATSTDLDGKYNVHHRVIADHLRSTSFLIADGVLPANDGRGYVLRRIMRRAMRHVHLLGSSDPIMHKLVGSLVQQMGNAYPELGHAMSLIEETLLQEETRFRQTLDRGLKLLDEELARVPEGEELSGKTAFKLYDTYGFPLDLTQDALREKGRMVNTAEFDTAMTEQKAKARAAWMGTGQISDEGIWFEIADDVQVTDFLGYDTDTSEAQLLALVKEGKKVQSAESGEEVQLIFNQTPFYAESGGQIGDRGHIQFADCQIQINDTKKFAGLFVHSGKVLKGSIQEGDAVTPVSYTHLR
;
A
#
# COMPACT_ATOMS: atom_id res chain seq x y z
N ALA A 1 -10.64 -19.64 20.11
CA ALA A 1 -9.57 -19.63 19.09
C ALA A 1 -8.33 -20.37 19.59
N ILE A 2 -7.72 -19.98 20.73
CA ILE A 2 -6.47 -20.58 21.25
C ILE A 2 -6.43 -22.11 21.22
N PRO A 3 -7.43 -22.86 21.76
CA PRO A 3 -7.38 -24.34 21.74
C PRO A 3 -7.41 -24.92 20.31
N PHE A 4 -8.09 -24.25 19.37
CA PHE A 4 -8.12 -24.70 17.98
C PHE A 4 -6.77 -24.45 17.29
N ALA A 5 -6.16 -23.29 17.53
CA ALA A 5 -4.83 -22.97 17.00
C ALA A 5 -3.78 -23.95 17.54
N TRP A 6 -3.79 -24.19 18.86
CA TRP A 6 -2.87 -25.14 19.48
C TRP A 6 -2.99 -26.54 18.91
N LYS A 7 -4.25 -27.00 18.77
CA LYS A 7 -4.52 -28.32 18.18
C LYS A 7 -4.04 -28.42 16.74
N LEU A 8 -4.34 -27.41 15.91
CA LEU A 8 -3.90 -27.41 14.51
C LEU A 8 -2.38 -27.50 14.39
N ILE A 9 -1.65 -26.69 15.18
CA ILE A 9 -0.19 -26.66 15.11
C ILE A 9 0.44 -27.94 15.64
N THR A 10 -0.05 -28.47 16.77
CA THR A 10 0.61 -29.59 17.45
C THR A 10 0.13 -30.97 17.01
N GLU A 11 -1.13 -31.11 16.56
CA GLU A 11 -1.71 -32.40 16.19
C GLU A 11 -1.79 -32.58 14.66
N GLU A 12 -2.17 -31.52 13.89
CA GLU A 12 -2.35 -31.65 12.44
C GLU A 12 -1.06 -31.31 11.67
N PHE A 13 -0.32 -30.28 12.14
CA PHE A 13 0.96 -29.90 11.53
C PHE A 13 2.15 -30.63 12.15
N ASP A 14 1.93 -31.40 13.24
CA ASP A 14 2.95 -32.17 13.96
C ASP A 14 4.16 -31.35 14.41
N ILE A 15 3.93 -30.08 14.77
CA ILE A 15 4.98 -29.19 15.26
C ILE A 15 5.23 -29.48 16.75
N PRO A 16 6.49 -29.75 17.15
CA PRO A 16 6.81 -30.10 18.53
C PRO A 16 6.41 -29.02 19.53
N ALA A 17 5.52 -29.34 20.47
CA ALA A 17 5.02 -28.40 21.48
C ALA A 17 6.14 -27.81 22.38
N ASP A 18 7.25 -28.54 22.53
CA ASP A 18 8.43 -28.10 23.29
C ASP A 18 9.25 -27.02 22.57
N LYS A 19 8.95 -26.70 21.33
CA LYS A 19 9.52 -25.60 20.55
C LYS A 19 8.64 -24.36 20.53
N LEU A 20 7.42 -24.43 21.07
CA LEU A 20 6.44 -23.36 20.96
C LEU A 20 6.42 -22.48 22.21
N TYR A 21 6.30 -21.17 21.98
CA TYR A 21 6.09 -20.13 22.97
C TYR A 21 4.81 -19.36 22.61
N ALA A 22 4.14 -18.82 23.62
CA ALA A 22 2.99 -17.95 23.43
C ALA A 22 3.27 -16.58 24.08
N THR A 23 2.96 -15.50 23.37
CA THR A 23 2.90 -14.16 23.98
C THR A 23 1.45 -13.82 24.33
N VAL A 24 1.26 -12.99 25.33
CA VAL A 24 -0.04 -12.42 25.70
C VAL A 24 0.15 -10.96 26.10
N TYR A 25 -0.85 -10.14 25.86
CA TYR A 25 -0.84 -8.78 26.39
C TYR A 25 -0.79 -8.83 27.93
N HIS A 26 0.01 -7.98 28.55
CA HIS A 26 0.36 -8.09 29.99
C HIS A 26 -0.83 -8.10 30.94
N THR A 27 -1.97 -7.54 30.54
CA THR A 27 -3.22 -7.53 31.32
C THR A 27 -4.21 -8.63 30.94
N ASP A 28 -3.93 -9.43 29.89
CA ASP A 28 -4.82 -10.49 29.43
C ASP A 28 -4.60 -11.80 30.19
N GLU A 29 -5.12 -11.87 31.40
CA GLU A 29 -5.06 -13.07 32.24
C GLU A 29 -5.92 -14.21 31.70
N GLU A 30 -6.95 -13.90 30.92
CA GLU A 30 -7.83 -14.92 30.32
C GLU A 30 -7.06 -15.71 29.25
N ALA A 31 -6.40 -15.05 28.31
CA ALA A 31 -5.56 -15.71 27.31
C ALA A 31 -4.45 -16.53 27.97
N ALA A 32 -3.74 -15.96 28.97
CA ALA A 32 -2.71 -16.67 29.72
C ALA A 32 -3.25 -17.93 30.40
N SER A 33 -4.45 -17.86 31.00
CA SER A 33 -5.09 -19.00 31.64
C SER A 33 -5.49 -20.09 30.61
N ILE A 34 -5.94 -19.68 29.41
CA ILE A 34 -6.30 -20.63 28.35
C ILE A 34 -5.05 -21.35 27.85
N TRP A 35 -3.94 -20.64 27.63
CA TRP A 35 -2.66 -21.25 27.25
C TRP A 35 -2.17 -22.29 28.26
N LYS A 36 -2.26 -22.00 29.55
CA LYS A 36 -1.95 -22.99 30.58
C LYS A 36 -2.86 -24.23 30.51
N LYS A 37 -4.16 -24.05 30.26
CA LYS A 37 -5.13 -25.13 30.14
C LYS A 37 -4.88 -26.05 28.94
N VAL A 38 -4.39 -25.53 27.83
CA VAL A 38 -4.06 -26.34 26.63
C VAL A 38 -2.67 -27.00 26.74
N GLY A 39 -1.92 -26.75 27.83
CA GLY A 39 -0.68 -27.45 28.15
C GLY A 39 0.60 -26.67 27.91
N VAL A 40 0.53 -25.39 27.57
CA VAL A 40 1.74 -24.55 27.46
C VAL A 40 2.32 -24.28 28.86
N PRO A 41 3.59 -24.62 29.13
CA PRO A 41 4.22 -24.36 30.41
C PRO A 41 4.28 -22.87 30.73
N GLU A 42 4.11 -22.48 31.99
CA GLU A 42 4.04 -21.08 32.41
C GLU A 42 5.25 -20.24 31.94
N HIS A 43 6.46 -20.81 31.98
CA HIS A 43 7.70 -20.13 31.58
C HIS A 43 7.80 -19.89 30.07
N ARG A 44 6.87 -20.42 29.27
CA ARG A 44 6.74 -20.18 27.81
C ARG A 44 5.54 -19.32 27.46
N ILE A 45 4.82 -18.80 28.44
CA ILE A 45 3.77 -17.81 28.28
C ILE A 45 4.34 -16.47 28.68
N ILE A 46 4.68 -15.65 27.70
CA ILE A 46 5.41 -14.40 27.90
C ILE A 46 4.41 -13.24 27.87
N LYS A 47 4.45 -12.42 28.93
CA LYS A 47 3.61 -11.22 29.01
C LYS A 47 4.34 -10.03 28.41
N ILE A 48 3.74 -9.40 27.41
CA ILE A 48 4.27 -8.25 26.68
C ILE A 48 3.43 -7.01 27.03
N ASP A 49 4.08 -5.92 27.40
CA ASP A 49 3.45 -4.66 27.80
C ASP A 49 3.49 -3.57 26.72
N THR A 50 4.12 -3.88 25.60
CA THR A 50 4.19 -3.00 24.41
C THR A 50 2.99 -3.15 23.49
N SER A 51 2.95 -2.33 22.44
CA SER A 51 1.93 -2.41 21.36
C SER A 51 2.00 -3.71 20.56
N ASP A 52 3.06 -4.51 20.68
CA ASP A 52 3.23 -5.73 19.89
C ASP A 52 2.13 -6.75 20.18
N ASN A 53 1.66 -6.84 21.43
CA ASN A 53 0.52 -7.66 21.81
C ASN A 53 -0.79 -6.87 22.00
N PHE A 54 -0.90 -5.67 21.41
CA PHE A 54 -2.15 -4.91 21.34
C PHE A 54 -2.38 -4.40 19.91
N TRP A 55 -3.21 -5.11 19.16
CA TRP A 55 -3.48 -4.79 17.76
C TRP A 55 -4.48 -3.64 17.60
N GLN A 56 -4.22 -2.79 16.62
CA GLN A 56 -5.08 -1.68 16.23
C GLN A 56 -5.21 -1.66 14.70
N MET A 57 -6.43 -1.50 14.19
CA MET A 57 -6.67 -1.41 12.76
C MET A 57 -6.02 -0.17 12.12
N GLY A 58 -5.91 0.90 12.90
CA GLY A 58 -5.35 2.19 12.49
C GLY A 58 -5.51 3.23 13.57
N PRO A 59 -5.48 4.52 13.23
CA PRO A 59 -5.77 5.60 14.20
C PRO A 59 -7.17 5.46 14.81
N THR A 60 -8.11 4.90 14.05
CA THR A 60 -9.49 4.60 14.47
C THR A 60 -9.89 3.20 14.03
N GLY A 61 -10.89 2.64 14.69
CA GLY A 61 -11.47 1.34 14.34
C GLY A 61 -11.26 0.25 15.39
N PRO A 62 -11.59 -1.00 15.06
CA PRO A 62 -11.47 -2.12 15.98
C PRO A 62 -10.06 -2.30 16.51
N CYS A 63 -9.95 -2.60 17.81
CA CYS A 63 -8.67 -2.85 18.47
C CYS A 63 -8.86 -3.81 19.66
N GLY A 64 -7.75 -4.36 20.14
CA GLY A 64 -7.73 -5.19 21.31
C GLY A 64 -6.45 -5.97 21.51
N PRO A 65 -6.32 -6.68 22.66
CA PRO A 65 -5.15 -7.49 22.92
C PRO A 65 -5.04 -8.62 21.90
N CYS A 66 -3.82 -9.04 21.64
CA CYS A 66 -3.54 -10.22 20.83
C CYS A 66 -2.61 -11.19 21.55
N THR A 67 -2.59 -12.40 21.06
CA THR A 67 -1.69 -13.47 21.50
C THR A 67 -1.05 -14.08 20.28
N GLU A 68 0.24 -14.31 20.36
CA GLU A 68 1.03 -14.81 19.25
C GLU A 68 1.67 -16.14 19.61
N ILE A 69 1.92 -16.95 18.59
CA ILE A 69 2.61 -18.22 18.73
C ILE A 69 3.95 -18.09 18.04
N PHE A 70 5.02 -18.33 18.81
CA PHE A 70 6.41 -18.30 18.33
C PHE A 70 6.98 -19.71 18.30
N TYR A 71 7.85 -19.95 17.33
CA TYR A 71 8.64 -21.17 17.23
C TYR A 71 10.11 -20.88 17.53
N ASP A 72 10.73 -21.67 18.41
CA ASP A 72 12.16 -21.66 18.72
C ASP A 72 12.92 -22.57 17.75
N HIS A 73 13.63 -21.99 16.81
CA HIS A 73 14.49 -22.72 15.86
C HIS A 73 15.71 -23.36 16.52
N GLY A 74 16.06 -22.95 17.74
CA GLY A 74 17.16 -23.51 18.53
C GLY A 74 18.41 -22.64 18.57
N GLU A 75 19.34 -23.03 19.45
CA GLU A 75 20.51 -22.22 19.84
C GLU A 75 21.54 -21.97 18.73
N HIS A 76 21.44 -22.69 17.60
CA HIS A 76 22.30 -22.48 16.46
C HIS A 76 21.95 -21.22 15.65
N ILE A 77 20.80 -20.61 15.92
CA ILE A 77 20.36 -19.32 15.36
C ILE A 77 20.42 -18.28 16.48
N TRP A 78 20.96 -17.11 16.15
CA TRP A 78 21.03 -16.01 17.09
C TRP A 78 19.65 -15.41 17.33
N GLY A 79 19.36 -15.07 18.59
CA GLY A 79 18.13 -14.43 19.02
C GLY A 79 17.66 -14.91 20.38
N GLY A 80 16.78 -14.13 21.00
CA GLY A 80 16.15 -14.41 22.28
C GLY A 80 14.64 -14.52 22.18
N PRO A 81 13.97 -14.99 23.24
CA PRO A 81 12.52 -15.05 23.26
C PRO A 81 11.91 -13.64 23.22
N PRO A 82 10.63 -13.50 22.77
CA PRO A 82 9.91 -12.22 22.76
C PRO A 82 10.02 -11.49 24.11
N GLY A 83 10.18 -10.18 24.10
CA GLY A 83 10.39 -9.34 25.29
C GLY A 83 11.81 -9.37 25.86
N SER A 84 12.75 -10.09 25.24
CA SER A 84 14.17 -10.09 25.64
C SER A 84 14.99 -9.05 24.87
N ALA A 85 16.22 -8.78 25.35
CA ALA A 85 17.12 -7.83 24.66
C ALA A 85 17.54 -8.27 23.26
N ASP A 86 17.46 -9.56 22.95
CA ASP A 86 17.87 -10.18 21.71
C ASP A 86 16.65 -10.68 20.86
N GLU A 87 15.47 -10.15 21.11
CA GLU A 87 14.21 -10.55 20.42
C GLU A 87 14.22 -10.27 18.92
N ASP A 88 15.01 -9.30 18.46
CA ASP A 88 15.18 -8.97 17.03
C ASP A 88 15.90 -10.08 16.22
N GLY A 89 16.37 -11.14 16.89
CA GLY A 89 17.05 -12.25 16.21
C GLY A 89 16.10 -13.24 15.54
N ASP A 90 16.62 -14.03 14.61
CA ASP A 90 15.85 -14.99 13.79
C ASP A 90 15.57 -16.33 14.51
N ARG A 91 15.95 -16.49 15.78
CA ARG A 91 15.74 -17.73 16.51
C ARG A 91 14.27 -17.98 16.84
N PHE A 92 13.58 -16.96 17.36
CA PHE A 92 12.17 -17.03 17.73
C PHE A 92 11.33 -16.32 16.68
N ILE A 93 10.62 -17.07 15.89
CA ILE A 93 9.80 -16.53 14.79
C ILE A 93 8.33 -16.66 15.14
N GLU A 94 7.61 -15.55 15.09
CA GLU A 94 6.14 -15.54 15.16
C GLU A 94 5.58 -16.29 13.96
N ILE A 95 4.78 -17.30 14.21
CA ILE A 95 4.13 -18.12 13.17
C ILE A 95 2.64 -17.85 13.06
N TRP A 96 2.00 -17.37 14.13
CA TRP A 96 0.55 -17.10 14.13
C TRP A 96 0.20 -16.02 15.14
N ASN A 97 -0.63 -15.06 14.72
CA ASN A 97 -1.22 -14.03 15.57
C ASN A 97 -2.73 -14.25 15.72
N ILE A 98 -3.26 -14.14 16.93
CA ILE A 98 -4.69 -14.27 17.27
C ILE A 98 -5.11 -12.99 17.98
N VAL A 99 -5.93 -12.20 17.32
CA VAL A 99 -6.38 -10.88 17.78
C VAL A 99 -7.78 -10.95 18.39
N PHE A 100 -7.95 -10.42 19.58
CA PHE A 100 -9.22 -10.33 20.28
C PHE A 100 -9.76 -8.90 20.15
N MET A 101 -10.53 -8.62 19.09
CA MET A 101 -11.14 -7.30 18.88
C MET A 101 -12.26 -7.08 19.89
N GLN A 102 -11.93 -6.34 20.94
CA GLN A 102 -12.80 -6.10 22.09
C GLN A 102 -13.29 -4.66 22.15
N ASN A 103 -12.57 -3.72 21.53
CA ASN A 103 -12.82 -2.29 21.60
C ASN A 103 -12.80 -1.67 20.20
N GLU A 104 -13.40 -0.49 20.12
CA GLU A 104 -13.28 0.46 19.02
C GLU A 104 -12.54 1.70 19.53
N GLN A 105 -11.50 2.11 18.81
CA GLN A 105 -10.72 3.32 19.08
C GLN A 105 -11.23 4.46 18.21
N PHE A 106 -11.35 5.66 18.80
CA PHE A 106 -11.78 6.89 18.13
C PHE A 106 -10.63 7.86 17.92
N ASP A 107 -10.83 8.89 17.07
CA ASP A 107 -9.83 9.90 16.70
C ASP A 107 -9.19 10.63 17.89
N ASP A 108 -9.91 10.76 19.00
CA ASP A 108 -9.43 11.38 20.25
C ASP A 108 -8.60 10.40 21.12
N GLY A 109 -8.37 9.19 20.63
CA GLY A 109 -7.67 8.12 21.37
C GLY A 109 -8.53 7.43 22.43
N SER A 110 -9.80 7.79 22.58
CA SER A 110 -10.71 7.08 23.48
C SER A 110 -11.07 5.70 22.92
N MET A 111 -11.33 4.75 23.82
CA MET A 111 -11.73 3.39 23.46
C MET A 111 -13.10 3.07 24.07
N LYS A 112 -13.96 2.43 23.30
CA LYS A 112 -15.26 1.90 23.75
C LYS A 112 -15.34 0.42 23.45
N ALA A 113 -15.88 -0.35 24.41
CA ALA A 113 -16.10 -1.77 24.18
C ALA A 113 -17.07 -1.99 23.01
N LEU A 114 -16.74 -2.93 22.13
CA LEU A 114 -17.60 -3.36 21.03
C LEU A 114 -18.83 -4.11 21.60
N ASP A 115 -19.99 -3.85 21.03
CA ASP A 115 -21.23 -4.56 21.40
C ASP A 115 -21.13 -6.05 21.07
N MET A 116 -20.40 -6.40 20.01
CA MET A 116 -20.09 -7.78 19.62
C MET A 116 -18.58 -7.91 19.45
N GLN A 117 -17.94 -8.64 20.34
CA GLN A 117 -16.52 -8.96 20.25
C GLN A 117 -16.28 -9.98 19.15
N SER A 118 -15.16 -9.87 18.46
CA SER A 118 -14.75 -10.80 17.42
C SER A 118 -13.29 -11.21 17.58
N ILE A 119 -12.93 -12.29 16.89
CA ILE A 119 -11.56 -12.79 16.87
C ILE A 119 -11.14 -12.86 15.41
N ASP A 120 -10.01 -12.23 15.13
CA ASP A 120 -9.32 -12.36 13.86
C ASP A 120 -7.98 -13.05 14.04
N THR A 121 -7.52 -13.76 13.02
CA THR A 121 -6.23 -14.47 13.09
C THR A 121 -5.44 -14.30 11.80
N GLY A 122 -4.11 -14.19 11.92
CA GLY A 122 -3.19 -14.12 10.79
C GLY A 122 -2.03 -15.09 10.98
N MET A 123 -1.81 -15.97 9.99
CA MET A 123 -0.66 -16.88 9.93
C MET A 123 0.16 -16.55 8.68
N GLY A 124 1.47 -16.33 8.85
CA GLY A 124 2.36 -16.07 7.73
C GLY A 124 2.57 -17.32 6.88
N LEU A 125 2.11 -17.31 5.62
CA LEU A 125 2.23 -18.46 4.72
C LEU A 125 3.68 -18.95 4.59
N GLU A 126 4.61 -18.05 4.39
CA GLU A 126 6.03 -18.39 4.24
C GLU A 126 6.65 -18.85 5.55
N ARG A 127 6.27 -18.24 6.68
CA ARG A 127 6.78 -18.62 8.01
C ARG A 127 6.39 -20.03 8.35
N ILE A 128 5.11 -20.36 8.24
CA ILE A 128 4.64 -21.74 8.50
C ILE A 128 5.13 -22.72 7.42
N GLY A 129 5.17 -22.28 6.16
CA GLY A 129 5.67 -23.09 5.05
C GLY A 129 7.14 -23.47 5.21
N ALA A 130 8.00 -22.51 5.57
CA ALA A 130 9.41 -22.76 5.86
C ALA A 130 9.58 -23.75 7.02
N LEU A 131 8.84 -23.53 8.11
CA LEU A 131 8.89 -24.43 9.27
C LEU A 131 8.50 -25.86 8.91
N LEU A 132 7.42 -26.06 8.16
CA LEU A 132 6.96 -27.38 7.72
C LEU A 132 7.90 -28.03 6.71
N GLN A 133 8.68 -27.25 5.96
CA GLN A 133 9.73 -27.71 5.05
C GLN A 133 11.09 -27.87 5.74
N GLY A 134 11.17 -27.60 7.05
CA GLY A 134 12.40 -27.79 7.84
C GLY A 134 13.44 -26.68 7.68
N SER A 135 13.03 -25.49 7.21
CA SER A 135 13.90 -24.31 7.12
C SER A 135 13.45 -23.21 8.12
N HIS A 136 14.39 -22.33 8.46
CA HIS A 136 14.08 -21.09 9.20
C HIS A 136 13.94 -19.89 8.27
N ASP A 137 14.32 -20.03 7.00
CA ASP A 137 14.33 -18.94 6.02
C ASP A 137 13.11 -19.04 5.08
N ASN A 138 12.28 -18.01 5.08
CA ASN A 138 11.09 -17.91 4.22
C ASN A 138 11.41 -18.05 2.73
N TYR A 139 12.61 -17.63 2.31
CA TYR A 139 13.06 -17.72 0.92
C TYR A 139 13.54 -19.10 0.51
N ASP A 140 13.71 -20.03 1.44
CA ASP A 140 14.02 -21.42 1.15
C ASP A 140 12.77 -22.27 0.87
N THR A 141 11.56 -21.70 1.07
CA THR A 141 10.33 -22.39 0.68
C THR A 141 10.31 -22.68 -0.82
N ASP A 142 9.67 -23.77 -1.20
CA ASP A 142 9.57 -24.23 -2.60
C ASP A 142 9.03 -23.14 -3.53
N THR A 143 7.97 -22.41 -3.11
CA THR A 143 7.38 -21.31 -3.87
C THR A 143 8.39 -20.18 -4.09
N MET A 144 9.04 -19.70 -3.02
CA MET A 144 10.00 -18.59 -3.14
C MET A 144 11.25 -19.00 -3.91
N ARG A 145 11.79 -20.21 -3.66
CA ARG A 145 12.94 -20.76 -4.41
C ARG A 145 12.64 -20.86 -5.91
N SER A 146 11.42 -21.28 -6.28
CA SER A 146 11.00 -21.37 -7.68
C SER A 146 11.01 -20.00 -8.37
N LEU A 147 10.45 -18.96 -7.70
CA LEU A 147 10.47 -17.59 -8.23
C LEU A 147 11.90 -17.03 -8.34
N MET A 148 12.72 -17.26 -7.33
CA MET A 148 14.13 -16.87 -7.34
C MET A 148 14.91 -17.57 -8.45
N PHE A 149 14.64 -18.85 -8.68
CA PHE A 149 15.24 -19.63 -9.78
C PHE A 149 14.88 -19.03 -11.14
N SER A 150 13.60 -18.71 -11.36
CA SER A 150 13.15 -18.04 -12.59
C SER A 150 13.85 -16.69 -12.81
N SER A 151 14.06 -15.92 -11.72
CA SER A 151 14.85 -14.68 -11.77
C SER A 151 16.31 -14.94 -12.16
N ALA A 152 16.92 -15.97 -11.61
CA ALA A 152 18.32 -16.34 -11.92
C ALA A 152 18.48 -16.76 -13.38
N GLU A 153 17.55 -17.57 -13.89
CA GLU A 153 17.54 -17.95 -15.32
C GLU A 153 17.38 -16.73 -16.24
N ALA A 154 16.41 -15.86 -15.93
CA ALA A 154 16.11 -14.68 -16.76
C ALA A 154 17.28 -13.68 -16.80
N THR A 155 18.09 -13.61 -15.73
CA THR A 155 19.25 -12.72 -15.64
C THR A 155 20.57 -13.38 -15.97
N SER A 156 20.59 -14.72 -16.17
CA SER A 156 21.81 -15.52 -16.36
C SER A 156 22.83 -15.34 -15.25
N THR A 157 22.37 -15.29 -14.00
CA THR A 157 23.19 -15.12 -12.79
C THR A 157 22.98 -16.28 -11.82
N ASP A 158 23.94 -16.49 -10.92
CA ASP A 158 23.83 -17.55 -9.91
C ASP A 158 22.74 -17.21 -8.89
N LEU A 159 21.91 -18.20 -8.56
CA LEU A 159 20.84 -18.06 -7.57
C LEU A 159 21.39 -17.78 -6.16
N ASP A 160 22.47 -18.43 -5.82
CA ASP A 160 23.06 -18.37 -4.49
C ASP A 160 24.30 -17.44 -4.46
N GLY A 161 24.89 -17.23 -3.27
CA GLY A 161 26.05 -16.39 -3.09
C GLY A 161 25.73 -14.89 -3.17
N LYS A 162 26.58 -14.12 -3.84
CA LYS A 162 26.51 -12.65 -3.84
C LYS A 162 25.23 -12.06 -4.46
N TYR A 163 24.55 -12.81 -5.30
CA TYR A 163 23.35 -12.36 -5.99
C TYR A 163 22.04 -12.76 -5.28
N ASN A 164 22.12 -13.63 -4.28
CA ASN A 164 20.96 -14.17 -3.59
C ASN A 164 19.98 -13.08 -3.07
N VAL A 165 20.52 -12.02 -2.45
CA VAL A 165 19.72 -10.90 -1.94
C VAL A 165 18.89 -10.23 -3.05
N HIS A 166 19.44 -10.09 -4.25
CA HIS A 166 18.73 -9.51 -5.39
C HIS A 166 17.58 -10.41 -5.83
N HIS A 167 17.80 -11.71 -5.94
CA HIS A 167 16.74 -12.66 -6.31
C HIS A 167 15.62 -12.74 -5.28
N ARG A 168 15.93 -12.63 -3.97
CA ARG A 168 14.94 -12.54 -2.90
C ARG A 168 14.02 -11.33 -3.08
N VAL A 169 14.60 -10.14 -3.29
CA VAL A 169 13.82 -8.91 -3.50
C VAL A 169 12.97 -9.01 -4.76
N ILE A 170 13.53 -9.54 -5.87
CA ILE A 170 12.78 -9.70 -7.11
C ILE A 170 11.59 -10.64 -6.92
N ALA A 171 11.79 -11.80 -6.30
CA ALA A 171 10.72 -12.78 -6.06
C ALA A 171 9.59 -12.22 -5.18
N ASP A 172 9.93 -11.61 -4.05
CA ASP A 172 8.98 -11.02 -3.12
C ASP A 172 8.18 -9.88 -3.76
N HIS A 173 8.88 -8.97 -4.45
CA HIS A 173 8.24 -7.80 -5.07
C HIS A 173 7.49 -8.14 -6.36
N LEU A 174 7.89 -9.17 -7.09
CA LEU A 174 7.12 -9.72 -8.22
C LEU A 174 5.74 -10.17 -7.72
N ARG A 175 5.72 -10.97 -6.65
CA ARG A 175 4.49 -11.46 -6.05
C ARG A 175 3.61 -10.32 -5.56
N SER A 176 4.13 -9.45 -4.70
CA SER A 176 3.39 -8.32 -4.14
C SER A 176 2.82 -7.41 -5.24
N THR A 177 3.61 -7.09 -6.26
CA THR A 177 3.19 -6.28 -7.40
C THR A 177 2.08 -6.95 -8.20
N SER A 178 2.22 -8.24 -8.48
CA SER A 178 1.25 -8.97 -9.31
C SER A 178 -0.11 -9.08 -8.62
N PHE A 179 -0.15 -9.35 -7.32
CA PHE A 179 -1.39 -9.35 -6.56
C PHE A 179 -2.04 -7.97 -6.49
N LEU A 180 -1.27 -6.92 -6.23
CA LEU A 180 -1.81 -5.55 -6.20
C LEU A 180 -2.41 -5.14 -7.55
N ILE A 181 -1.78 -5.52 -8.67
CA ILE A 181 -2.33 -5.23 -10.01
C ILE A 181 -3.57 -6.08 -10.27
N ALA A 182 -3.58 -7.36 -9.89
CA ALA A 182 -4.76 -8.22 -10.00
C ALA A 182 -5.95 -7.67 -9.21
N ASP A 183 -5.70 -7.04 -8.05
CA ASP A 183 -6.70 -6.35 -7.22
C ASP A 183 -7.06 -4.94 -7.73
N GLY A 184 -6.61 -4.56 -8.93
CA GLY A 184 -6.98 -3.30 -9.58
C GLY A 184 -6.14 -2.08 -9.18
N VAL A 185 -5.04 -2.24 -8.45
CA VAL A 185 -4.12 -1.13 -8.16
C VAL A 185 -3.16 -0.94 -9.32
N LEU A 186 -3.14 0.24 -9.93
CA LEU A 186 -2.20 0.59 -11.01
C LEU A 186 -1.14 1.59 -10.51
N PRO A 187 0.08 1.58 -11.12
CA PRO A 187 1.13 2.51 -10.73
C PRO A 187 0.72 3.97 -10.94
N ALA A 188 0.79 4.78 -9.88
CA ALA A 188 0.45 6.20 -9.90
C ALA A 188 1.52 7.05 -9.21
N ASN A 189 1.31 8.38 -9.14
CA ASN A 189 2.21 9.31 -8.47
C ASN A 189 1.80 9.58 -7.00
N ASP A 190 0.62 9.11 -6.59
CA ASP A 190 0.05 9.30 -5.26
C ASP A 190 -0.67 8.04 -4.76
N GLY A 191 -1.14 8.07 -3.54
CA GLY A 191 -1.94 7.03 -2.92
C GLY A 191 -1.36 5.61 -3.01
N ARG A 192 -2.23 4.63 -3.13
CA ARG A 192 -1.86 3.20 -3.24
C ARG A 192 -1.01 2.90 -4.46
N GLY A 193 -1.29 3.57 -5.60
CA GLY A 193 -0.53 3.40 -6.84
C GLY A 193 0.92 3.89 -6.72
N TYR A 194 1.19 4.91 -5.90
CA TYR A 194 2.55 5.34 -5.58
C TYR A 194 3.32 4.27 -4.79
N VAL A 195 2.68 3.64 -3.80
CA VAL A 195 3.28 2.55 -3.04
C VAL A 195 3.61 1.37 -3.95
N LEU A 196 2.66 0.96 -4.81
CA LEU A 196 2.88 -0.06 -5.82
C LEU A 196 4.09 0.29 -6.71
N ARG A 197 4.14 1.51 -7.25
CA ARG A 197 5.26 1.96 -8.10
C ARG A 197 6.61 1.88 -7.37
N ARG A 198 6.66 2.20 -6.08
CA ARG A 198 7.88 2.05 -5.26
C ARG A 198 8.34 0.60 -5.18
N ILE A 199 7.41 -0.33 -4.89
CA ILE A 199 7.70 -1.78 -4.83
C ILE A 199 8.23 -2.25 -6.18
N MET A 200 7.55 -1.92 -7.28
CA MET A 200 7.98 -2.26 -8.64
C MET A 200 9.41 -1.77 -8.94
N ARG A 201 9.67 -0.48 -8.71
CA ARG A 201 10.96 0.14 -9.00
C ARG A 201 12.09 -0.42 -8.15
N ARG A 202 11.81 -0.83 -6.92
CA ARG A 202 12.79 -1.50 -6.07
C ARG A 202 13.22 -2.83 -6.69
N ALA A 203 12.28 -3.67 -7.12
CA ALA A 203 12.61 -4.91 -7.83
C ALA A 203 13.39 -4.64 -9.14
N MET A 204 12.94 -3.68 -9.94
CA MET A 204 13.58 -3.30 -11.21
C MET A 204 15.01 -2.81 -11.02
N ARG A 205 15.29 -2.10 -9.91
CA ARG A 205 16.67 -1.75 -9.54
C ARG A 205 17.52 -2.99 -9.26
N HIS A 206 16.99 -3.98 -8.54
CA HIS A 206 17.71 -5.23 -8.30
C HIS A 206 17.95 -6.02 -9.60
N VAL A 207 17.02 -6.00 -10.54
CA VAL A 207 17.23 -6.53 -11.91
C VAL A 207 18.39 -5.83 -12.60
N HIS A 208 18.47 -4.50 -12.52
CA HIS A 208 19.57 -3.74 -13.08
C HIS A 208 20.92 -4.09 -12.43
N LEU A 209 20.97 -4.26 -11.11
CA LEU A 209 22.16 -4.66 -10.36
C LEU A 209 22.66 -6.08 -10.72
N LEU A 210 21.78 -6.95 -11.20
CA LEU A 210 22.14 -8.25 -11.77
C LEU A 210 22.74 -8.14 -13.19
N GLY A 211 22.83 -6.93 -13.75
CA GLY A 211 23.43 -6.67 -15.06
C GLY A 211 22.50 -6.89 -16.25
N SER A 212 21.20 -7.07 -16.03
CA SER A 212 20.26 -7.22 -17.14
C SER A 212 20.12 -5.92 -17.93
N SER A 213 20.31 -5.97 -19.26
CA SER A 213 20.14 -4.85 -20.17
C SER A 213 18.67 -4.63 -20.58
N ASP A 214 17.85 -5.67 -20.47
CA ASP A 214 16.45 -5.66 -20.91
C ASP A 214 15.46 -5.74 -19.74
N PRO A 215 14.22 -5.27 -19.90
CA PRO A 215 13.15 -5.52 -18.95
C PRO A 215 12.91 -7.02 -18.77
N ILE A 216 12.83 -7.50 -17.53
CA ILE A 216 12.60 -8.92 -17.24
C ILE A 216 11.44 -9.21 -16.30
N MET A 217 11.01 -8.22 -15.49
CA MET A 217 9.96 -8.46 -14.49
C MET A 217 8.69 -9.08 -15.10
N HIS A 218 8.29 -8.59 -16.26
CA HIS A 218 7.11 -9.11 -16.99
C HIS A 218 7.28 -10.59 -17.39
N LYS A 219 8.49 -11.05 -17.68
CA LYS A 219 8.77 -12.45 -18.08
C LYS A 219 8.63 -13.44 -16.93
N LEU A 220 8.70 -12.95 -15.69
CA LEU A 220 8.61 -13.75 -14.49
C LEU A 220 7.16 -14.02 -14.03
N VAL A 221 6.19 -13.28 -14.58
CA VAL A 221 4.76 -13.40 -14.19
C VAL A 221 4.23 -14.81 -14.45
N GLY A 222 4.63 -15.43 -15.57
CA GLY A 222 4.23 -16.80 -15.88
C GLY A 222 4.66 -17.81 -14.82
N SER A 223 5.87 -17.66 -14.24
CA SER A 223 6.34 -18.50 -13.15
C SER A 223 5.52 -18.31 -11.87
N LEU A 224 5.12 -17.07 -11.54
CA LEU A 224 4.26 -16.81 -10.41
C LEU A 224 2.86 -17.44 -10.60
N VAL A 225 2.26 -17.27 -11.79
CA VAL A 225 0.96 -17.88 -12.12
C VAL A 225 1.03 -19.41 -12.03
N GLN A 226 2.13 -20.01 -12.45
CA GLN A 226 2.32 -21.45 -12.33
C GLN A 226 2.37 -21.92 -10.86
N GLN A 227 2.99 -21.16 -9.98
CA GLN A 227 3.11 -21.49 -8.56
C GLN A 227 1.83 -21.24 -7.77
N MET A 228 1.17 -20.12 -7.99
CA MET A 228 0.09 -19.63 -7.15
C MET A 228 -1.27 -19.54 -7.85
N GLY A 229 -1.34 -19.61 -9.17
CA GLY A 229 -2.57 -19.40 -9.94
C GLY A 229 -3.67 -20.45 -9.70
N ASN A 230 -3.35 -21.65 -9.19
CA ASN A 230 -4.37 -22.62 -8.81
C ASN A 230 -5.13 -22.21 -7.54
N ALA A 231 -4.44 -21.59 -6.59
CA ALA A 231 -5.04 -21.08 -5.36
C ALA A 231 -5.63 -19.67 -5.55
N TYR A 232 -5.05 -18.90 -6.49
CA TYR A 232 -5.41 -17.51 -6.78
C TYR A 232 -5.66 -17.32 -8.28
N PRO A 233 -6.86 -17.75 -8.78
CA PRO A 233 -7.19 -17.68 -10.22
C PRO A 233 -7.13 -16.29 -10.82
N GLU A 234 -7.33 -15.24 -10.00
CA GLU A 234 -7.23 -13.84 -10.39
C GLU A 234 -5.88 -13.48 -10.99
N LEU A 235 -4.78 -14.11 -10.54
CA LEU A 235 -3.45 -13.92 -11.14
C LEU A 235 -3.41 -14.36 -12.60
N GLY A 236 -4.06 -15.49 -12.91
CA GLY A 236 -4.18 -15.99 -14.28
C GLY A 236 -5.07 -15.09 -15.16
N HIS A 237 -6.20 -14.62 -14.61
CA HIS A 237 -7.10 -13.72 -15.32
C HIS A 237 -6.46 -12.36 -15.63
N ALA A 238 -5.65 -11.83 -14.71
CA ALA A 238 -4.98 -10.56 -14.84
C ALA A 238 -3.58 -10.64 -15.49
N MET A 239 -3.09 -11.83 -15.87
CA MET A 239 -1.71 -12.06 -16.32
C MET A 239 -1.25 -11.05 -17.38
N SER A 240 -2.02 -10.85 -18.44
CA SER A 240 -1.67 -9.92 -19.51
C SER A 240 -1.58 -8.47 -19.05
N LEU A 241 -2.48 -8.05 -18.13
CA LEU A 241 -2.45 -6.71 -17.54
C LEU A 241 -1.19 -6.53 -16.66
N ILE A 242 -0.84 -7.54 -15.87
CA ILE A 242 0.34 -7.54 -15.01
C ILE A 242 1.61 -7.44 -15.86
N GLU A 243 1.74 -8.29 -16.90
CA GLU A 243 2.89 -8.29 -17.81
C GLU A 243 3.06 -6.95 -18.52
N GLU A 244 1.99 -6.38 -19.06
CA GLU A 244 2.04 -5.10 -19.78
C GLU A 244 2.41 -3.96 -18.82
N THR A 245 1.81 -3.91 -17.62
CA THR A 245 2.08 -2.89 -16.61
C THR A 245 3.53 -2.93 -16.17
N LEU A 246 4.06 -4.12 -15.89
CA LEU A 246 5.45 -4.33 -15.51
C LEU A 246 6.41 -3.92 -16.63
N LEU A 247 6.14 -4.34 -17.87
CA LEU A 247 6.98 -4.01 -19.03
C LEU A 247 7.05 -2.49 -19.26
N GLN A 248 5.91 -1.81 -19.23
CA GLN A 248 5.84 -0.37 -19.43
C GLN A 248 6.57 0.41 -18.32
N GLU A 249 6.32 0.08 -17.05
CA GLU A 249 6.96 0.77 -15.93
C GLU A 249 8.47 0.48 -15.90
N GLU A 250 8.91 -0.76 -16.16
CA GLU A 250 10.33 -1.10 -16.19
C GLU A 250 11.06 -0.40 -17.34
N THR A 251 10.47 -0.33 -18.52
CA THR A 251 11.03 0.38 -19.68
C THR A 251 11.23 1.87 -19.39
N ARG A 252 10.22 2.52 -18.81
CA ARG A 252 10.31 3.93 -18.42
C ARG A 252 11.32 4.16 -17.31
N PHE A 253 11.31 3.28 -16.32
CA PHE A 253 12.17 3.43 -15.15
C PHE A 253 13.65 3.24 -15.47
N ARG A 254 14.02 2.33 -16.36
CA ARG A 254 15.42 2.12 -16.78
C ARG A 254 16.08 3.39 -17.29
N GLN A 255 15.38 4.18 -18.11
CA GLN A 255 15.90 5.46 -18.61
C GLN A 255 16.20 6.45 -17.47
N THR A 256 15.35 6.43 -16.44
CA THR A 256 15.51 7.28 -15.25
C THR A 256 16.61 6.74 -14.32
N LEU A 257 16.67 5.40 -14.16
CA LEU A 257 17.60 4.71 -13.26
C LEU A 257 19.05 4.93 -13.67
N ASP A 258 19.41 4.65 -14.93
CA ASP A 258 20.77 4.81 -15.45
C ASP A 258 21.28 6.25 -15.24
N ARG A 259 20.42 7.23 -15.55
CA ARG A 259 20.75 8.63 -15.37
C ARG A 259 20.86 9.02 -13.89
N GLY A 260 19.93 8.54 -13.07
CA GLY A 260 19.90 8.82 -11.63
C GLY A 260 21.09 8.24 -10.89
N LEU A 261 21.45 7.00 -11.15
CA LEU A 261 22.62 6.34 -10.54
C LEU A 261 23.94 7.04 -10.95
N LYS A 262 24.09 7.39 -12.22
CA LYS A 262 25.28 8.13 -12.68
C LYS A 262 25.43 9.46 -11.98
N LEU A 263 24.35 10.24 -11.87
CA LEU A 263 24.35 11.54 -11.18
C LEU A 263 24.60 11.36 -9.67
N LEU A 264 24.04 10.34 -9.05
CA LEU A 264 24.29 10.00 -7.64
C LEU A 264 25.78 9.72 -7.42
N ASP A 265 26.42 8.95 -8.29
CA ASP A 265 27.84 8.64 -8.20
C ASP A 265 28.72 9.88 -8.37
N GLU A 266 28.40 10.76 -9.33
CA GLU A 266 29.08 12.03 -9.55
C GLU A 266 28.99 12.97 -8.34
N GLU A 267 27.82 13.07 -7.71
CA GLU A 267 27.61 13.89 -6.52
C GLU A 267 28.28 13.26 -5.29
N LEU A 268 28.19 11.93 -5.15
CA LEU A 268 28.79 11.22 -4.03
C LEU A 268 30.34 11.32 -4.05
N ALA A 269 30.95 11.36 -5.23
CA ALA A 269 32.39 11.57 -5.38
C ALA A 269 32.89 12.90 -4.83
N ARG A 270 31.99 13.87 -4.64
CA ARG A 270 32.28 15.20 -4.08
C ARG A 270 32.08 15.27 -2.57
N VAL A 271 31.44 14.26 -1.98
CA VAL A 271 31.13 14.21 -0.55
C VAL A 271 32.24 13.44 0.17
N PRO A 272 32.92 14.05 1.18
CA PRO A 272 33.96 13.38 1.96
C PRO A 272 33.51 12.05 2.54
N GLU A 273 34.45 11.14 2.74
CA GLU A 273 34.18 9.83 3.31
C GLU A 273 33.65 10.00 4.76
N GLY A 274 32.54 9.32 5.08
CA GLY A 274 31.88 9.41 6.39
C GLY A 274 30.82 10.54 6.50
N GLU A 275 30.72 11.44 5.53
CA GLU A 275 29.65 12.45 5.51
C GLU A 275 28.40 11.97 4.76
N GLU A 276 27.24 12.47 5.16
CA GLU A 276 25.96 12.20 4.50
C GLU A 276 25.85 12.94 3.16
N LEU A 277 25.14 12.34 2.21
CA LEU A 277 24.71 13.06 1.01
C LEU A 277 23.70 14.15 1.40
N SER A 278 23.89 15.38 0.87
CA SER A 278 22.93 16.47 1.12
C SER A 278 21.51 16.10 0.66
N GLY A 279 20.53 16.38 1.52
CA GLY A 279 19.12 16.21 1.19
C GLY A 279 18.66 17.06 0.01
N LYS A 280 19.29 18.21 -0.23
CA LYS A 280 19.04 19.03 -1.44
C LYS A 280 19.50 18.35 -2.72
N THR A 281 20.62 17.62 -2.66
CA THR A 281 21.09 16.80 -3.79
C THR A 281 20.11 15.67 -4.06
N ALA A 282 19.68 14.96 -3.02
CA ALA A 282 18.66 13.91 -3.15
C ALA A 282 17.33 14.46 -3.67
N PHE A 283 16.92 15.65 -3.22
CA PHE A 283 15.73 16.33 -3.73
C PHE A 283 15.87 16.68 -5.22
N LYS A 284 17.03 17.16 -5.67
CA LYS A 284 17.29 17.42 -7.09
C LYS A 284 17.22 16.14 -7.92
N LEU A 285 17.72 15.00 -7.42
CA LEU A 285 17.58 13.69 -8.07
C LEU A 285 16.11 13.29 -8.19
N TYR A 286 15.32 13.53 -7.16
CA TYR A 286 13.89 13.27 -7.14
C TYR A 286 13.11 14.19 -8.09
N ASP A 287 13.22 15.51 -7.91
CA ASP A 287 12.40 16.50 -8.59
C ASP A 287 12.74 16.63 -10.09
N THR A 288 14.04 16.67 -10.42
CA THR A 288 14.51 16.92 -11.79
C THR A 288 14.65 15.64 -12.61
N TYR A 289 15.06 14.55 -11.97
CA TYR A 289 15.42 13.32 -12.66
C TYR A 289 14.48 12.14 -12.35
N GLY A 290 13.48 12.36 -11.50
CA GLY A 290 12.49 11.33 -11.13
C GLY A 290 13.08 10.13 -10.41
N PHE A 291 14.22 10.32 -9.71
CA PHE A 291 14.90 9.28 -8.94
C PHE A 291 14.46 9.35 -7.48
N PRO A 292 13.59 8.45 -7.00
CA PRO A 292 12.97 8.52 -5.68
C PRO A 292 13.98 8.49 -4.53
N LEU A 293 13.62 9.12 -3.40
CA LEU A 293 14.47 9.19 -2.21
C LEU A 293 14.83 7.80 -1.65
N ASP A 294 13.87 6.90 -1.60
CA ASP A 294 14.09 5.54 -1.11
C ASP A 294 15.10 4.76 -1.96
N LEU A 295 15.08 4.94 -3.28
CA LEU A 295 16.10 4.37 -4.16
C LEU A 295 17.48 5.04 -3.96
N THR A 296 17.50 6.33 -3.67
CA THR A 296 18.73 7.03 -3.29
C THR A 296 19.28 6.46 -1.98
N GLN A 297 18.43 6.25 -0.97
CA GLN A 297 18.80 5.66 0.31
C GLN A 297 19.34 4.22 0.15
N ASP A 298 18.65 3.39 -0.64
CA ASP A 298 19.09 2.01 -0.90
C ASP A 298 20.44 1.96 -1.64
N ALA A 299 20.63 2.82 -2.65
CA ALA A 299 21.91 2.91 -3.37
C ALA A 299 23.07 3.41 -2.49
N LEU A 300 22.79 4.31 -1.55
CA LEU A 300 23.78 4.81 -0.59
C LEU A 300 24.11 3.76 0.48
N ARG A 301 23.11 3.02 0.97
CA ARG A 301 23.30 1.97 1.99
C ARG A 301 24.25 0.87 1.50
N GLU A 302 24.17 0.48 0.24
CA GLU A 302 25.12 -0.49 -0.37
C GLU A 302 26.56 0.01 -0.37
N LYS A 303 26.74 1.35 -0.35
CA LYS A 303 28.07 2.00 -0.29
C LYS A 303 28.46 2.40 1.14
N GLY A 304 27.70 1.98 2.16
CA GLY A 304 27.92 2.37 3.55
C GLY A 304 27.70 3.86 3.81
N ARG A 305 26.87 4.52 3.02
CA ARG A 305 26.59 5.98 3.10
C ARG A 305 25.13 6.24 3.43
N MET A 306 24.84 7.44 3.92
CA MET A 306 23.50 7.91 4.25
C MET A 306 23.16 9.22 3.53
N VAL A 307 21.89 9.62 3.58
CA VAL A 307 21.37 10.89 3.07
C VAL A 307 20.66 11.64 4.18
N ASN A 308 20.81 12.96 4.20
CA ASN A 308 20.10 13.83 5.14
C ASN A 308 18.63 13.97 4.72
N THR A 309 17.77 13.16 5.31
CA THR A 309 16.34 13.13 5.02
C THR A 309 15.61 14.38 5.49
N ALA A 310 16.01 14.98 6.63
CA ALA A 310 15.42 16.20 7.16
C ALA A 310 15.61 17.39 6.19
N GLU A 311 16.78 17.48 5.57
CA GLU A 311 17.05 18.47 4.54
C GLU A 311 16.26 18.21 3.25
N PHE A 312 16.05 16.94 2.89
CA PHE A 312 15.19 16.56 1.77
C PHE A 312 13.73 16.98 2.01
N ASP A 313 13.17 16.70 3.19
CA ASP A 313 11.80 17.05 3.56
C ASP A 313 11.58 18.56 3.58
N THR A 314 12.59 19.30 4.02
CA THR A 314 12.59 20.77 3.96
C THR A 314 12.53 21.25 2.50
N ALA A 315 13.37 20.70 1.62
CA ALA A 315 13.38 21.07 0.20
C ALA A 315 12.07 20.70 -0.50
N MET A 316 11.47 19.55 -0.15
CA MET A 316 10.16 19.11 -0.64
C MET A 316 9.06 20.10 -0.23
N THR A 317 9.06 20.53 1.04
CA THR A 317 8.10 21.50 1.57
C THR A 317 8.22 22.86 0.88
N GLU A 318 9.47 23.33 0.69
CA GLU A 318 9.74 24.57 -0.05
C GLU A 318 9.27 24.50 -1.51
N GLN A 319 9.47 23.36 -2.17
CA GLN A 319 9.02 23.17 -3.55
C GLN A 319 7.48 23.19 -3.65
N LYS A 320 6.79 22.48 -2.74
CA LYS A 320 5.33 22.51 -2.65
C LYS A 320 4.81 23.94 -2.41
N ALA A 321 5.48 24.71 -1.55
CA ALA A 321 5.12 26.10 -1.29
C ALA A 321 5.38 27.00 -2.52
N LYS A 322 6.50 26.82 -3.22
CA LYS A 322 6.82 27.54 -4.47
C LYS A 322 5.85 27.19 -5.60
N ALA A 323 5.51 25.92 -5.75
CA ALA A 323 4.51 25.46 -6.71
C ALA A 323 3.14 26.11 -6.43
N ARG A 324 2.70 26.14 -5.19
CA ARG A 324 1.48 26.85 -4.77
C ARG A 324 1.56 28.36 -5.07
N ALA A 325 2.69 29.01 -4.76
CA ALA A 325 2.87 30.45 -4.99
C ALA A 325 2.96 30.80 -6.49
N ALA A 326 3.68 30.01 -7.29
CA ALA A 326 3.77 30.19 -8.74
C ALA A 326 2.41 29.98 -9.41
N TRP A 327 1.63 29.07 -8.89
CA TRP A 327 0.28 28.75 -9.36
C TRP A 327 -0.68 29.92 -9.11
N MET A 328 -0.57 30.60 -7.96
CA MET A 328 -1.34 31.82 -7.64
C MET A 328 -0.98 33.03 -8.53
N GLY A 329 0.12 32.98 -9.30
CA GLY A 329 0.60 34.08 -10.15
C GLY A 329 0.14 34.05 -11.61
N THR A 330 -0.40 32.97 -12.12
CA THR A 330 -0.80 32.82 -13.54
C THR A 330 -2.32 32.89 -13.70
N GLY A 331 -2.91 34.04 -13.60
CA GLY A 331 -4.29 34.51 -13.91
C GLY A 331 -5.42 33.58 -14.41
N GLN A 332 -5.22 32.25 -14.49
CA GLN A 332 -6.27 31.25 -14.80
C GLN A 332 -6.71 30.44 -13.55
N ILE A 333 -6.42 30.91 -12.36
CA ILE A 333 -6.29 30.15 -11.10
C ILE A 333 -7.39 30.45 -10.09
N SER A 334 -8.49 31.10 -10.47
CA SER A 334 -9.59 31.29 -9.51
C SER A 334 -10.35 29.99 -9.19
N ASP A 335 -10.33 29.00 -10.08
CA ASP A 335 -11.19 27.81 -9.94
C ASP A 335 -10.53 26.60 -9.29
N GLU A 336 -9.20 26.42 -9.38
CA GLU A 336 -8.60 25.15 -8.89
C GLU A 336 -8.16 25.19 -7.43
N GLY A 337 -7.86 26.35 -6.87
CA GLY A 337 -7.48 26.50 -5.45
C GLY A 337 -8.58 26.05 -4.49
N ILE A 338 -9.83 26.25 -4.87
CA ILE A 338 -11.01 25.89 -4.09
C ILE A 338 -11.14 24.36 -3.91
N TRP A 339 -10.65 23.56 -4.87
CA TRP A 339 -10.76 22.11 -4.79
C TRP A 339 -9.88 21.51 -3.70
N PHE A 340 -8.76 22.15 -3.36
CA PHE A 340 -7.94 21.71 -2.23
C PHE A 340 -8.58 22.07 -0.89
N GLU A 341 -9.24 23.24 -0.79
CA GLU A 341 -9.99 23.61 0.41
C GLU A 341 -11.18 22.67 0.61
N ILE A 342 -11.90 22.35 -0.47
CA ILE A 342 -13.02 21.41 -0.40
C ILE A 342 -12.55 19.99 -0.08
N ALA A 343 -11.41 19.55 -0.62
CA ALA A 343 -10.86 18.21 -0.37
C ALA A 343 -10.43 18.00 1.10
N ASP A 344 -10.12 19.07 1.82
CA ASP A 344 -9.84 19.01 3.26
C ASP A 344 -11.15 18.90 4.09
N ASP A 345 -12.30 19.33 3.53
CA ASP A 345 -13.61 19.38 4.22
C ASP A 345 -14.52 18.18 3.88
N VAL A 346 -14.30 17.49 2.76
CA VAL A 346 -15.19 16.43 2.29
C VAL A 346 -14.46 15.11 2.09
N GLN A 347 -15.19 13.99 2.21
CA GLN A 347 -14.66 12.68 1.95
C GLN A 347 -14.36 12.47 0.46
N VAL A 348 -13.41 11.57 0.15
CA VAL A 348 -13.08 11.18 -1.22
C VAL A 348 -14.30 10.56 -1.89
N THR A 349 -14.57 10.96 -3.14
CA THR A 349 -15.68 10.40 -3.94
C THR A 349 -15.42 8.94 -4.28
N ASP A 350 -16.35 8.05 -3.97
CA ASP A 350 -16.32 6.66 -4.42
C ASP A 350 -16.77 6.54 -5.87
N PHE A 351 -15.93 5.91 -6.71
CA PHE A 351 -16.25 5.70 -8.10
C PHE A 351 -16.92 4.34 -8.32
N LEU A 352 -18.18 4.35 -8.74
CA LEU A 352 -19.02 3.17 -8.98
C LEU A 352 -19.18 2.83 -10.45
N GLY A 353 -18.63 3.65 -11.33
CA GLY A 353 -18.87 3.58 -12.77
C GLY A 353 -18.37 2.31 -13.47
N TYR A 354 -17.64 1.39 -12.80
CA TYR A 354 -17.33 0.07 -13.36
C TYR A 354 -18.49 -0.91 -13.26
N ASP A 355 -19.37 -0.74 -12.26
CA ASP A 355 -20.45 -1.68 -11.97
C ASP A 355 -21.82 -1.17 -12.35
N THR A 356 -22.01 0.16 -12.41
CA THR A 356 -23.32 0.76 -12.66
C THR A 356 -23.20 2.10 -13.39
N ASP A 357 -24.23 2.41 -14.20
CA ASP A 357 -24.38 3.70 -14.89
C ASP A 357 -25.17 4.71 -14.08
N THR A 358 -25.76 4.28 -12.97
CA THR A 358 -26.60 5.10 -12.08
C THR A 358 -26.22 4.81 -10.62
N SER A 359 -26.27 5.84 -9.77
CA SER A 359 -26.11 5.65 -8.33
C SER A 359 -27.04 6.60 -7.59
N GLU A 360 -27.33 6.28 -6.33
CA GLU A 360 -27.83 7.27 -5.39
C GLU A 360 -26.62 7.97 -4.77
N ALA A 361 -26.60 9.29 -4.73
CA ALA A 361 -25.46 10.05 -4.23
C ALA A 361 -25.92 11.24 -3.39
N GLN A 362 -25.06 11.70 -2.49
CA GLN A 362 -25.26 12.92 -1.72
C GLN A 362 -24.35 14.01 -2.26
N LEU A 363 -24.88 15.22 -2.48
CA LEU A 363 -24.09 16.39 -2.84
C LEU A 363 -23.30 16.88 -1.63
N LEU A 364 -21.97 16.77 -1.71
CA LEU A 364 -21.06 17.17 -0.63
C LEU A 364 -20.60 18.62 -0.76
N ALA A 365 -20.44 19.12 -1.99
CA ALA A 365 -20.06 20.49 -2.24
C ALA A 365 -20.57 20.98 -3.60
N LEU A 366 -20.90 22.27 -3.65
CA LEU A 366 -21.37 22.98 -4.82
C LEU A 366 -20.51 24.23 -5.03
N VAL A 367 -19.98 24.37 -6.25
CA VAL A 367 -19.14 25.49 -6.63
C VAL A 367 -19.77 26.23 -7.82
N LYS A 368 -19.78 27.55 -7.75
CA LYS A 368 -20.25 28.44 -8.79
C LYS A 368 -19.27 29.61 -8.94
N GLU A 369 -18.84 29.89 -10.17
CA GLU A 369 -17.88 30.95 -10.46
C GLU A 369 -16.63 30.92 -9.56
N GLY A 370 -16.10 29.71 -9.30
CA GLY A 370 -14.92 29.49 -8.46
C GLY A 370 -15.11 29.72 -6.97
N LYS A 371 -16.36 29.74 -6.46
CA LYS A 371 -16.69 29.90 -5.03
C LYS A 371 -17.62 28.81 -4.57
N LYS A 372 -17.37 28.26 -3.37
CA LYS A 372 -18.29 27.35 -2.70
C LYS A 372 -19.58 28.10 -2.35
N VAL A 373 -20.72 27.54 -2.76
CA VAL A 373 -22.06 28.10 -2.49
C VAL A 373 -22.94 27.00 -1.92
N GLN A 374 -24.02 27.40 -1.23
CA GLN A 374 -24.92 26.43 -0.59
C GLN A 374 -26.01 25.92 -1.54
N SER A 375 -26.37 26.69 -2.57
CA SER A 375 -27.44 26.32 -3.50
C SER A 375 -27.22 26.92 -4.89
N ALA A 376 -27.87 26.33 -5.89
CA ALA A 376 -27.95 26.86 -7.25
C ALA A 376 -29.32 26.65 -7.85
N GLU A 377 -29.69 27.55 -8.76
CA GLU A 377 -31.03 27.62 -9.39
C GLU A 377 -30.98 27.36 -10.89
N SER A 378 -32.14 27.15 -11.49
CA SER A 378 -32.28 26.92 -12.93
C SER A 378 -31.58 28.00 -13.79
N GLY A 379 -30.79 27.57 -14.77
CA GLY A 379 -30.03 28.42 -15.68
C GLY A 379 -28.57 28.61 -15.29
N GLU A 380 -28.17 28.26 -14.08
CA GLU A 380 -26.83 28.46 -13.55
C GLU A 380 -25.87 27.35 -13.94
N GLU A 381 -24.62 27.71 -14.22
CA GLU A 381 -23.51 26.78 -14.38
C GLU A 381 -22.92 26.44 -13.03
N VAL A 382 -22.66 25.14 -12.80
CA VAL A 382 -22.26 24.60 -11.51
C VAL A 382 -21.20 23.54 -11.66
N GLN A 383 -20.42 23.36 -10.59
CA GLN A 383 -19.51 22.25 -10.41
C GLN A 383 -19.88 21.54 -9.12
N LEU A 384 -20.07 20.23 -9.18
CA LEU A 384 -20.68 19.42 -8.14
C LEU A 384 -19.73 18.32 -7.68
N ILE A 385 -19.68 18.05 -6.39
CA ILE A 385 -18.93 16.96 -5.78
C ILE A 385 -19.90 16.08 -4.98
N PHE A 386 -19.81 14.78 -5.20
CA PHE A 386 -20.64 13.77 -4.57
C PHE A 386 -19.81 12.82 -3.71
N ASN A 387 -20.45 12.18 -2.72
CA ASN A 387 -19.83 11.09 -1.96
C ASN A 387 -19.53 9.88 -2.82
N GLN A 388 -20.32 9.62 -3.87
CA GLN A 388 -20.10 8.54 -4.84
C GLN A 388 -20.66 8.93 -6.20
N THR A 389 -20.09 8.34 -7.29
CA THR A 389 -20.47 8.70 -8.65
C THR A 389 -20.28 7.56 -9.64
N PRO A 390 -21.18 7.38 -10.64
CA PRO A 390 -20.94 6.50 -11.78
C PRO A 390 -20.14 7.18 -12.92
N PHE A 391 -19.86 8.50 -12.83
CA PHE A 391 -19.18 9.26 -13.86
C PHE A 391 -17.67 9.06 -13.81
N TYR A 392 -17.07 8.59 -14.91
CA TYR A 392 -15.63 8.53 -15.08
C TYR A 392 -15.05 9.94 -15.23
N ALA A 393 -14.03 10.26 -14.45
CA ALA A 393 -13.31 11.53 -14.57
C ALA A 393 -12.19 11.44 -15.62
N GLU A 394 -11.99 12.50 -16.41
CA GLU A 394 -10.94 12.59 -17.42
C GLU A 394 -9.59 12.10 -16.87
N SER A 395 -9.05 11.04 -17.49
CA SER A 395 -7.77 10.45 -17.11
C SER A 395 -7.19 9.62 -18.26
N GLY A 396 -5.85 9.55 -18.35
CA GLY A 396 -5.16 8.66 -19.28
C GLY A 396 -5.44 8.90 -20.77
N GLY A 397 -5.95 10.08 -21.14
CA GLY A 397 -6.33 10.41 -22.53
C GLY A 397 -7.79 10.06 -22.89
N GLN A 398 -8.55 9.50 -21.94
CA GLN A 398 -10.00 9.31 -22.07
C GLN A 398 -10.72 10.55 -21.55
N ILE A 399 -11.70 11.06 -22.32
CA ILE A 399 -12.53 12.20 -21.90
C ILE A 399 -13.44 11.82 -20.74
N GLY A 400 -13.76 12.80 -19.87
CA GLY A 400 -14.68 12.63 -18.77
C GLY A 400 -16.11 12.30 -19.23
N ASP A 401 -16.81 11.55 -18.41
CA ASP A 401 -18.19 11.15 -18.67
C ASP A 401 -19.15 12.34 -18.66
N ARG A 402 -20.22 12.20 -19.42
CA ARG A 402 -21.35 13.14 -19.52
C ARG A 402 -22.64 12.44 -19.13
N GLY A 403 -23.62 13.20 -18.68
CA GLY A 403 -24.88 12.62 -18.29
C GLY A 403 -25.84 13.63 -17.69
N HIS A 404 -26.67 13.16 -16.79
CA HIS A 404 -27.57 14.03 -16.06
C HIS A 404 -27.70 13.62 -14.59
N ILE A 405 -28.14 14.56 -13.78
CA ILE A 405 -28.51 14.33 -12.40
C ILE A 405 -29.98 14.72 -12.26
N GLN A 406 -30.74 13.83 -11.65
CA GLN A 406 -32.16 14.05 -11.42
C GLN A 406 -32.52 13.78 -9.96
N PHE A 407 -33.26 14.68 -9.37
CA PHE A 407 -33.90 14.43 -8.09
C PHE A 407 -35.10 15.34 -7.92
N ALA A 408 -36.22 14.82 -7.42
CA ALA A 408 -37.50 15.55 -7.30
C ALA A 408 -37.83 16.33 -8.59
N ASP A 409 -37.98 17.65 -8.53
CA ASP A 409 -38.23 18.51 -9.69
C ASP A 409 -36.97 19.15 -10.27
N CYS A 410 -35.77 18.81 -9.77
CA CYS A 410 -34.50 19.32 -10.25
C CYS A 410 -33.90 18.41 -11.32
N GLN A 411 -33.35 19.04 -12.38
CA GLN A 411 -32.61 18.37 -13.43
C GLN A 411 -31.34 19.16 -13.75
N ILE A 412 -30.19 18.49 -13.74
CA ILE A 412 -28.89 19.07 -14.04
C ILE A 412 -28.26 18.27 -15.17
N GLN A 413 -27.75 18.95 -16.19
CA GLN A 413 -26.96 18.33 -17.26
C GLN A 413 -25.49 18.42 -16.90
N ILE A 414 -24.78 17.27 -16.90
CA ILE A 414 -23.35 17.20 -16.74
C ILE A 414 -22.69 17.14 -18.11
N ASN A 415 -21.79 18.09 -18.36
CA ASN A 415 -21.12 18.28 -19.63
C ASN A 415 -19.69 17.72 -19.63
N ASP A 416 -19.07 17.60 -18.42
CA ASP A 416 -17.72 17.12 -18.26
C ASP A 416 -17.48 16.67 -16.81
N THR A 417 -16.60 15.68 -16.62
CA THR A 417 -16.17 15.21 -15.31
C THR A 417 -14.66 15.14 -15.24
N LYS A 418 -14.06 15.87 -14.28
CA LYS A 418 -12.61 15.96 -14.09
C LYS A 418 -12.20 15.56 -12.69
N LYS A 419 -10.94 15.21 -12.53
CA LYS A 419 -10.36 14.89 -11.22
C LYS A 419 -9.44 16.01 -10.75
N PHE A 420 -9.76 16.64 -9.60
CA PHE A 420 -8.96 17.65 -8.95
C PHE A 420 -8.77 17.31 -7.48
N ALA A 421 -7.55 17.34 -6.97
CA ALA A 421 -7.23 17.04 -5.56
C ALA A 421 -7.83 15.72 -5.02
N GLY A 422 -8.02 14.72 -5.90
CA GLY A 422 -8.68 13.45 -5.54
C GLY A 422 -10.20 13.44 -5.67
N LEU A 423 -10.84 14.60 -5.86
CA LEU A 423 -12.29 14.75 -6.01
C LEU A 423 -12.73 14.56 -7.46
N PHE A 424 -13.91 13.97 -7.66
CA PHE A 424 -14.59 13.92 -8.97
C PHE A 424 -15.47 15.16 -9.11
N VAL A 425 -15.05 16.09 -9.96
CA VAL A 425 -15.71 17.38 -10.18
C VAL A 425 -16.58 17.27 -11.43
N HIS A 426 -17.89 17.32 -11.23
CA HIS A 426 -18.90 17.24 -12.29
C HIS A 426 -19.32 18.66 -12.71
N SER A 427 -18.89 19.07 -13.90
CA SER A 427 -19.23 20.39 -14.46
C SER A 427 -20.50 20.31 -15.30
N GLY A 428 -21.47 21.16 -14.99
CA GLY A 428 -22.78 21.11 -15.65
C GLY A 428 -23.62 22.36 -15.47
N LYS A 429 -24.90 22.24 -15.90
CA LYS A 429 -25.86 23.33 -15.83
C LYS A 429 -27.17 22.86 -15.23
N VAL A 430 -27.72 23.62 -14.30
CA VAL A 430 -29.06 23.39 -13.76
C VAL A 430 -30.09 23.75 -14.82
N LEU A 431 -30.78 22.73 -15.36
CA LEU A 431 -31.80 22.94 -16.39
C LEU A 431 -33.17 23.32 -15.80
N LYS A 432 -33.48 22.75 -14.63
CA LYS A 432 -34.77 22.95 -13.97
C LYS A 432 -34.62 22.77 -12.46
N GLY A 433 -35.39 23.53 -11.68
CA GLY A 433 -35.42 23.42 -10.23
C GLY A 433 -34.24 24.10 -9.55
N SER A 434 -33.93 23.65 -8.34
CA SER A 434 -32.77 24.09 -7.56
C SER A 434 -32.13 22.92 -6.86
N ILE A 435 -30.84 23.04 -6.53
CA ILE A 435 -30.05 22.07 -5.79
C ILE A 435 -29.32 22.75 -4.64
N GLN A 436 -29.16 22.03 -3.54
CA GLN A 436 -28.41 22.52 -2.37
C GLN A 436 -27.49 21.46 -1.80
N GLU A 437 -26.45 21.91 -1.10
CA GLU A 437 -25.52 21.02 -0.38
C GLU A 437 -26.29 20.13 0.59
N GLY A 438 -25.99 18.82 0.55
CA GLY A 438 -26.69 17.80 1.36
C GLY A 438 -27.83 17.08 0.63
N ASP A 439 -28.27 17.55 -0.55
CA ASP A 439 -29.33 16.89 -1.31
C ASP A 439 -28.93 15.47 -1.75
N ALA A 440 -29.89 14.54 -1.63
CA ALA A 440 -29.78 13.20 -2.17
C ALA A 440 -30.22 13.20 -3.64
N VAL A 441 -29.36 12.79 -4.54
CA VAL A 441 -29.54 12.88 -5.98
C VAL A 441 -29.26 11.56 -6.69
N THR A 442 -29.70 11.43 -7.93
CA THR A 442 -29.43 10.26 -8.77
C THR A 442 -28.60 10.68 -9.99
N PRO A 443 -27.26 10.58 -9.94
CA PRO A 443 -26.38 10.72 -11.10
C PRO A 443 -26.55 9.58 -12.10
N VAL A 444 -26.66 9.91 -13.39
CA VAL A 444 -26.79 8.96 -14.50
C VAL A 444 -25.77 9.29 -15.59
N SER A 445 -24.80 8.40 -15.81
CA SER A 445 -23.80 8.55 -16.87
C SER A 445 -24.32 8.02 -18.21
N TYR A 446 -24.05 8.76 -19.31
CA TYR A 446 -24.40 8.35 -20.68
C TYR A 446 -23.26 7.68 -21.44
N THR A 447 -22.04 7.79 -20.94
CA THR A 447 -20.85 7.40 -21.70
C THR A 447 -20.40 6.01 -21.27
N HIS A 448 -20.60 5.03 -22.17
CA HIS A 448 -20.19 3.63 -21.96
C HIS A 448 -18.87 3.27 -22.68
N LEU A 449 -17.98 4.23 -22.87
CA LEU A 449 -16.65 3.99 -23.45
C LEU A 449 -15.71 3.49 -22.35
N ARG A 450 -15.87 2.23 -21.99
CA ARG A 450 -15.00 1.53 -21.03
C ARG A 450 -14.11 0.53 -21.76
#